data_3a823141a152ddfd62c4955fd951aef5
#
_entry.id   3a823141a152ddfd62c4955fd951aef5
#
_cell.length_a   1.000
_cell.length_b   1.000
_cell.length_c   1.000
_cell.angle_alpha   90.00
_cell.angle_beta   90.00
_cell.angle_gamma   90.00
#
_symmetry.space_group_name_H-M   'P 1'
#
loop_
_entity.id
_entity.type
_entity.pdbx_description
1 polymer ?
#
loop_
_entity_poly.entity_id
_entity_poly.type
_entity_poly.pdbx_seq_one_letter_code
_entity_poly.pdbx_strand_id
1 'polypeptide(L)'
;MNSIVITGDVREVKEVNTREYGRCYEFFVSAVRLSGTVDTLKCLAPARIFHDNPEGKHLTLYGEIRTRNEYEGERRKLLLYVNVSSAAECEEKRKYENTVTLRGFICSKVNTHLTSSVGAVSKSLIACNSNKNSYYIPVVFFKGGSRVVCNAKKGTEISVTGMLTSRHYKKHDENGDVITEADTYEIATSIVFLEKWREKNADQASEIK
;
A
#
# COMPACT_ATOMS: atom_id res chain seq x y z
N MET A 1 11.63 -0.25 -5.76
CA MET A 1 10.53 0.27 -6.60
C MET A 1 9.25 0.30 -5.75
N ASN A 2 8.45 1.33 -5.88
CA ASN A 2 7.18 1.50 -5.19
C ASN A 2 6.31 2.34 -6.11
N SER A 3 5.33 1.73 -6.73
CA SER A 3 4.44 2.40 -7.68
C SER A 3 3.01 1.90 -7.53
N ILE A 4 2.06 2.79 -7.76
CA ILE A 4 0.64 2.48 -7.76
C ILE A 4 -0.06 3.24 -8.89
N VAL A 5 -0.99 2.57 -9.53
CA VAL A 5 -1.96 3.16 -10.47
C VAL A 5 -3.35 2.89 -9.92
N ILE A 6 -4.16 3.96 -9.78
CA ILE A 6 -5.55 3.87 -9.32
C ILE A 6 -6.42 4.63 -10.30
N THR A 7 -7.49 3.99 -10.77
CA THR A 7 -8.57 4.67 -11.49
C THR A 7 -9.84 4.56 -10.67
N GLY A 8 -10.48 5.70 -10.39
CA GLY A 8 -11.69 5.73 -9.57
C GLY A 8 -12.26 7.13 -9.37
N ASP A 9 -13.30 7.20 -8.56
CA ASP A 9 -14.05 8.43 -8.27
C ASP A 9 -13.45 9.15 -7.07
N VAL A 10 -13.10 10.41 -7.26
CA VAL A 10 -12.52 11.29 -6.22
C VAL A 10 -13.63 11.85 -5.32
N ARG A 11 -13.41 11.80 -4.01
CA ARG A 11 -14.36 12.25 -3.00
C ARG A 11 -13.67 12.89 -1.79
N GLU A 12 -14.40 13.74 -1.07
CA GLU A 12 -13.99 14.34 0.22
C GLU A 12 -12.66 15.11 0.11
N VAL A 13 -12.56 15.94 -0.91
CA VAL A 13 -11.35 16.75 -1.17
C VAL A 13 -11.20 17.83 -0.12
N LYS A 14 -10.03 17.86 0.53
CA LYS A 14 -9.63 18.88 1.51
C LYS A 14 -8.33 19.53 1.06
N GLU A 15 -8.28 20.84 1.08
CA GLU A 15 -7.05 21.57 0.85
C GLU A 15 -6.19 21.56 2.11
N VAL A 16 -4.91 21.19 1.96
CA VAL A 16 -3.93 21.12 3.05
C VAL A 16 -2.60 21.71 2.58
N ASN A 17 -1.81 22.24 3.52
CA ASN A 17 -0.46 22.68 3.23
C ASN A 17 0.56 21.68 3.80
N THR A 18 1.50 21.24 2.97
CA THR A 18 2.58 20.34 3.36
C THR A 18 3.94 21.03 3.20
N ARG A 19 4.92 20.63 4.01
CA ARG A 19 6.30 21.16 3.90
C ARG A 19 6.98 20.73 2.60
N GLU A 20 6.60 19.57 2.06
CA GLU A 20 7.25 18.98 0.88
C GLU A 20 6.75 19.62 -0.43
N TYR A 21 5.45 19.91 -0.52
CA TYR A 21 4.81 20.30 -1.79
C TYR A 21 4.09 21.65 -1.73
N GLY A 22 4.00 22.28 -0.55
CA GLY A 22 3.15 23.45 -0.33
C GLY A 22 1.67 23.07 -0.37
N ARG A 23 0.88 23.78 -1.18
CA ARG A 23 -0.56 23.55 -1.36
C ARG A 23 -0.83 22.18 -1.96
N CYS A 24 -1.62 21.36 -1.28
CA CYS A 24 -1.99 19.99 -1.66
C CYS A 24 -3.50 19.76 -1.48
N TYR A 25 -4.00 18.71 -2.13
CA TYR A 25 -5.29 18.12 -1.84
C TYR A 25 -5.10 16.77 -1.13
N GLU A 26 -5.77 16.61 0.01
CA GLU A 26 -6.00 15.30 0.65
C GLU A 26 -7.41 14.87 0.28
N PHE A 27 -7.59 13.65 -0.21
CA PHE A 27 -8.87 13.15 -0.70
C PHE A 27 -8.93 11.63 -0.67
N PHE A 28 -10.11 11.08 -0.91
CA PHE A 28 -10.31 9.65 -1.10
C PHE A 28 -10.63 9.31 -2.54
N VAL A 29 -10.19 8.13 -2.98
CA VAL A 29 -10.55 7.54 -4.28
C VAL A 29 -11.30 6.26 -4.04
N SER A 30 -12.49 6.15 -4.62
CA SER A 30 -13.30 4.93 -4.62
C SER A 30 -12.92 4.08 -5.83
N ALA A 31 -12.25 2.94 -5.58
CA ALA A 31 -11.90 1.96 -6.60
C ALA A 31 -12.77 0.70 -6.44
N VAL A 32 -13.48 0.31 -7.49
CA VAL A 32 -14.37 -0.85 -7.48
C VAL A 32 -13.62 -2.08 -7.95
N ARG A 33 -13.62 -3.15 -7.14
CA ARG A 33 -13.06 -4.45 -7.52
C ARG A 33 -14.01 -5.20 -8.46
N LEU A 34 -13.50 -6.20 -9.17
CA LEU A 34 -14.33 -7.11 -9.99
C LEU A 34 -15.41 -7.82 -9.16
N SER A 35 -15.22 -7.99 -7.86
CA SER A 35 -16.22 -8.54 -6.94
C SER A 35 -17.35 -7.59 -6.59
N GLY A 36 -17.31 -6.33 -7.02
CA GLY A 36 -18.22 -5.26 -6.62
C GLY A 36 -17.84 -4.58 -5.29
N THR A 37 -16.84 -5.08 -4.58
CA THR A 37 -16.34 -4.42 -3.35
C THR A 37 -15.69 -3.09 -3.70
N VAL A 38 -15.97 -2.05 -2.93
CA VAL A 38 -15.38 -0.73 -3.09
C VAL A 38 -14.24 -0.55 -2.08
N ASP A 39 -13.06 -0.21 -2.58
CA ASP A 39 -11.95 0.26 -1.76
C ASP A 39 -11.96 1.79 -1.71
N THR A 40 -11.93 2.36 -0.52
CA THR A 40 -11.81 3.80 -0.30
C THR A 40 -10.38 4.11 0.09
N LEU A 41 -9.61 4.69 -0.83
CA LEU A 41 -8.17 4.83 -0.73
C LEU A 41 -7.78 6.28 -0.44
N LYS A 42 -7.04 6.50 0.65
CA LYS A 42 -6.57 7.84 1.03
C LYS A 42 -5.43 8.28 0.12
N CYS A 43 -5.55 9.49 -0.45
CA CYS A 43 -4.59 10.08 -1.37
C CYS A 43 -4.14 11.47 -0.90
N LEU A 44 -2.91 11.82 -1.24
CA LEU A 44 -2.35 13.17 -1.08
C LEU A 44 -1.70 13.56 -2.40
N ALA A 45 -2.02 14.74 -2.92
CA ALA A 45 -1.51 15.22 -4.19
C ALA A 45 -1.17 16.70 -4.16
N PRO A 46 -0.05 17.15 -4.76
CA PRO A 46 0.20 18.58 -4.97
C PRO A 46 -0.94 19.21 -5.79
N ALA A 47 -1.48 20.35 -5.35
CA ALA A 47 -2.60 20.99 -6.04
C ALA A 47 -2.29 21.35 -7.50
N ARG A 48 -1.00 21.62 -7.81
CA ARG A 48 -0.52 21.98 -9.16
C ARG A 48 -0.68 20.90 -10.24
N ILE A 49 -0.95 19.64 -9.85
CA ILE A 49 -1.19 18.56 -10.84
C ILE A 49 -2.62 18.55 -11.37
N PHE A 50 -3.51 19.33 -10.77
CA PHE A 50 -4.89 19.47 -11.20
C PHE A 50 -5.10 20.88 -11.75
N HIS A 51 -5.95 21.02 -12.77
CA HIS A 51 -6.37 22.33 -13.28
C HIS A 51 -7.28 23.06 -12.29
N ASP A 52 -8.16 22.30 -11.63
CA ASP A 52 -9.17 22.76 -10.69
C ASP A 52 -9.36 21.72 -9.57
N ASN A 53 -10.31 21.95 -8.67
CA ASN A 53 -10.64 21.00 -7.61
C ASN A 53 -11.04 19.65 -8.21
N PRO A 54 -10.39 18.53 -7.81
CA PRO A 54 -10.66 17.21 -8.35
C PRO A 54 -11.94 16.54 -7.80
N GLU A 55 -12.70 17.17 -6.89
CA GLU A 55 -13.92 16.63 -6.30
C GLU A 55 -14.92 16.16 -7.37
N GLY A 56 -15.41 14.92 -7.22
CA GLY A 56 -16.41 14.33 -8.12
C GLY A 56 -15.88 13.86 -9.47
N LYS A 57 -14.59 14.05 -9.76
CA LYS A 57 -13.98 13.60 -11.02
C LYS A 57 -13.65 12.11 -10.98
N HIS A 58 -13.72 11.47 -12.16
CA HIS A 58 -13.22 10.10 -12.38
C HIS A 58 -11.81 10.18 -12.97
N LEU A 59 -10.79 9.82 -12.20
CA LEU A 59 -9.39 10.04 -12.54
C LEU A 59 -8.58 8.75 -12.51
N THR A 60 -7.55 8.70 -13.37
CA THR A 60 -6.42 7.78 -13.23
C THR A 60 -5.28 8.51 -12.55
N LEU A 61 -4.86 8.00 -11.41
CA LEU A 61 -3.83 8.55 -10.55
C LEU A 61 -2.59 7.66 -10.56
N TYR A 62 -1.43 8.27 -10.68
CA TYR A 62 -0.13 7.60 -10.63
C TYR A 62 0.64 8.11 -9.42
N GLY A 63 1.27 7.21 -8.69
CA GLY A 63 1.99 7.61 -7.48
C GLY A 63 2.78 6.48 -6.82
N GLU A 64 3.05 6.68 -5.56
CA GLU A 64 3.72 5.71 -4.69
C GLU A 64 2.98 5.58 -3.36
N ILE A 65 3.11 4.43 -2.71
CA ILE A 65 2.55 4.21 -1.37
C ILE A 65 3.51 4.77 -0.35
N ARG A 66 3.01 5.64 0.52
CA ARG A 66 3.75 6.17 1.65
C ARG A 66 3.11 5.77 2.97
N THR A 67 3.93 5.67 3.99
CA THR A 67 3.47 5.42 5.37
C THR A 67 4.02 6.48 6.29
N ARG A 68 3.18 6.92 7.24
CA ARG A 68 3.58 7.79 8.34
C ARG A 68 2.98 7.27 9.65
N ASN A 69 3.64 7.59 10.75
CA ASN A 69 3.07 7.30 12.06
C ASN A 69 2.21 8.48 12.50
N GLU A 70 0.98 8.20 12.88
CA GLU A 70 0.11 9.12 13.59
C GLU A 70 -0.03 8.68 15.04
N TYR A 71 -0.18 9.64 15.93
CA TYR A 71 -0.36 9.39 17.36
C TYR A 71 -1.75 9.84 17.77
N GLU A 72 -2.54 8.90 18.28
CA GLU A 72 -3.82 9.15 18.95
C GLU A 72 -3.60 8.96 20.46
N GLY A 73 -3.26 10.07 21.17
CA GLY A 73 -2.74 10.00 22.53
C GLY A 73 -1.42 9.23 22.58
N GLU A 74 -1.34 8.17 23.38
CA GLU A 74 -0.15 7.30 23.49
C GLU A 74 -0.09 6.20 22.42
N ARG A 75 -1.15 6.01 21.67
CA ARG A 75 -1.23 4.94 20.66
C ARG A 75 -0.64 5.40 19.33
N ARG A 76 0.35 4.65 18.85
CA ARG A 76 0.95 4.83 17.53
C ARG A 76 0.15 4.05 16.50
N LYS A 77 -0.34 4.74 15.48
CA LYS A 77 -1.04 4.16 14.32
C LYS A 77 -0.21 4.38 13.06
N LEU A 78 -0.01 3.33 12.27
CA LEU A 78 0.59 3.44 10.95
C LEU A 78 -0.48 3.88 9.95
N LEU A 79 -0.39 5.10 9.46
CA LEU A 79 -1.22 5.58 8.36
C LEU A 79 -0.53 5.26 7.03
N LEU A 80 -1.29 4.64 6.13
CA LEU A 80 -0.87 4.39 4.76
C LEU A 80 -1.71 5.26 3.82
N TYR A 81 -1.06 5.91 2.85
CA TYR A 81 -1.70 6.75 1.85
C TYR A 81 -0.97 6.69 0.52
N VAL A 82 -1.64 7.09 -0.54
CA VAL A 82 -1.06 7.22 -1.88
C VAL A 82 -0.56 8.65 -2.05
N ASN A 83 0.74 8.79 -2.28
CA ASN A 83 1.35 10.05 -2.68
C ASN A 83 1.30 10.16 -4.19
N VAL A 84 0.35 10.95 -4.70
CA VAL A 84 0.08 11.09 -6.12
C VAL A 84 1.08 12.04 -6.77
N SER A 85 1.70 11.61 -7.85
CA SER A 85 2.67 12.39 -8.63
C SER A 85 2.09 12.97 -9.91
N SER A 86 1.09 12.30 -10.49
CA SER A 86 0.37 12.77 -11.67
C SER A 86 -1.04 12.21 -11.72
N ALA A 87 -1.93 12.91 -12.43
CA ALA A 87 -3.32 12.55 -12.64
C ALA A 87 -3.71 12.76 -14.11
N ALA A 88 -4.59 11.91 -14.61
CA ALA A 88 -5.21 12.05 -15.93
C ALA A 88 -6.71 11.84 -15.80
N GLU A 89 -7.48 12.58 -16.58
CA GLU A 89 -8.93 12.33 -16.68
C GLU A 89 -9.17 10.98 -17.38
N CYS A 90 -10.12 10.20 -16.85
CA CYS A 90 -10.51 8.93 -17.43
C CYS A 90 -11.91 9.10 -18.05
N GLU A 91 -11.98 9.07 -19.37
CA GLU A 91 -13.25 9.22 -20.10
C GLU A 91 -14.19 8.03 -19.89
N GLU A 92 -13.61 6.86 -19.63
CA GLU A 92 -14.32 5.61 -19.42
C GLU A 92 -14.79 5.47 -17.97
N LYS A 93 -15.95 6.04 -17.64
CA LYS A 93 -16.52 6.13 -16.27
C LYS A 93 -16.70 4.80 -15.53
N ARG A 94 -16.57 3.65 -16.20
CA ARG A 94 -16.69 2.30 -15.59
C ARG A 94 -15.34 1.59 -15.49
N LYS A 95 -14.26 2.22 -15.92
CA LYS A 95 -12.94 1.67 -15.77
C LYS A 95 -12.44 1.93 -14.35
N TYR A 96 -12.16 0.87 -13.63
CA TYR A 96 -11.52 0.93 -12.32
C TYR A 96 -10.22 0.15 -12.38
N GLU A 97 -9.16 0.74 -11.89
CA GLU A 97 -7.84 0.14 -11.79
C GLU A 97 -7.30 0.34 -10.38
N ASN A 98 -6.61 -0.66 -9.87
CA ASN A 98 -5.92 -0.60 -8.60
C ASN A 98 -4.76 -1.59 -8.66
N THR A 99 -3.64 -1.11 -9.18
CA THR A 99 -2.45 -1.93 -9.40
C THR A 99 -1.27 -1.36 -8.62
N VAL A 100 -0.72 -2.16 -7.73
CA VAL A 100 0.47 -1.84 -6.92
C VAL A 100 1.62 -2.73 -7.34
N THR A 101 2.79 -2.15 -7.53
CA THR A 101 4.04 -2.90 -7.70
C THR A 101 5.07 -2.42 -6.68
N LEU A 102 5.56 -3.34 -5.84
CA LEU A 102 6.56 -3.08 -4.82
C LEU A 102 7.78 -3.96 -5.04
N ARG A 103 8.96 -3.38 -4.85
CA ARG A 103 10.21 -4.12 -4.63
C ARG A 103 10.90 -3.55 -3.40
N GLY A 104 11.22 -4.43 -2.47
CA GLY A 104 11.78 -4.05 -1.18
C GLY A 104 12.24 -5.25 -0.37
N PHE A 105 12.30 -5.10 0.94
CA PHE A 105 12.83 -6.14 1.83
C PHE A 105 11.79 -6.51 2.88
N ILE A 106 11.64 -7.80 3.15
CA ILE A 106 10.84 -8.27 4.28
C ILE A 106 11.47 -7.77 5.58
N CYS A 107 10.76 -6.95 6.34
CA CYS A 107 11.29 -6.31 7.55
C CYS A 107 10.63 -6.77 8.85
N SER A 108 9.53 -7.54 8.78
CA SER A 108 8.91 -8.17 9.93
C SER A 108 8.90 -9.69 9.78
N LYS A 109 8.65 -10.42 10.90
CA LYS A 109 8.37 -11.86 10.83
C LYS A 109 7.16 -12.09 9.94
N VAL A 110 7.25 -13.08 9.06
CA VAL A 110 6.10 -13.54 8.28
C VAL A 110 5.19 -14.36 9.19
N ASN A 111 3.97 -13.88 9.38
CA ASN A 111 2.95 -14.58 10.18
C ASN A 111 1.98 -15.29 9.22
N THR A 112 1.93 -16.61 9.30
CA THR A 112 1.08 -17.44 8.44
C THR A 112 -0.04 -18.07 9.25
N HIS A 113 -1.28 -17.97 8.75
CA HIS A 113 -2.46 -18.59 9.32
C HIS A 113 -3.18 -19.41 8.26
N LEU A 114 -3.85 -20.48 8.68
CA LEU A 114 -4.78 -21.21 7.84
C LEU A 114 -6.19 -20.65 8.04
N THR A 115 -6.86 -20.35 6.94
CA THR A 115 -8.26 -19.91 6.93
C THR A 115 -9.10 -20.94 6.16
N SER A 116 -10.34 -21.14 6.60
CA SER A 116 -11.26 -22.11 5.95
C SER A 116 -11.65 -21.70 4.53
N SER A 117 -11.70 -20.39 4.24
CA SER A 117 -12.21 -19.87 2.95
C SER A 117 -11.15 -19.77 1.86
N VAL A 118 -9.90 -19.37 2.19
CA VAL A 118 -8.85 -19.08 1.19
C VAL A 118 -7.57 -19.89 1.39
N GLY A 119 -7.51 -20.75 2.41
CA GLY A 119 -6.33 -21.56 2.75
C GLY A 119 -5.26 -20.74 3.47
N ALA A 120 -3.98 -20.95 3.13
CA ALA A 120 -2.87 -20.26 3.79
C ALA A 120 -2.85 -18.76 3.43
N VAL A 121 -2.79 -17.92 4.46
CA VAL A 121 -2.63 -16.47 4.37
C VAL A 121 -1.43 -16.07 5.21
N SER A 122 -0.50 -15.35 4.61
CA SER A 122 0.68 -14.80 5.30
C SER A 122 0.63 -13.29 5.32
N LYS A 123 1.09 -12.69 6.41
CA LYS A 123 1.21 -11.23 6.57
C LYS A 123 2.62 -10.85 6.95
N SER A 124 3.11 -9.75 6.37
CA SER A 124 4.41 -9.15 6.72
C SER A 124 4.43 -7.67 6.38
N LEU A 125 5.51 -6.99 6.79
CA LEU A 125 5.84 -5.65 6.35
C LEU A 125 6.97 -5.71 5.32
N ILE A 126 6.83 -4.97 4.22
CA ILE A 126 7.87 -4.76 3.23
C ILE A 126 8.43 -3.34 3.40
N ALA A 127 9.74 -3.24 3.60
CA ALA A 127 10.44 -1.96 3.58
C ALA A 127 10.79 -1.60 2.13
N CYS A 128 10.14 -0.55 1.62
CA CYS A 128 10.45 0.04 0.33
C CYS A 128 11.26 1.31 0.55
N ASN A 129 12.50 1.32 0.06
CA ASN A 129 13.39 2.46 0.19
C ASN A 129 13.17 3.43 -0.97
N SER A 130 12.96 4.69 -0.66
CA SER A 130 13.06 5.85 -1.53
C SER A 130 14.37 6.59 -1.24
N ASN A 131 14.79 7.54 -2.08
CA ASN A 131 16.09 8.24 -1.94
C ASN A 131 16.34 8.86 -0.56
N LYS A 132 15.29 9.18 0.20
CA LYS A 132 15.40 9.86 1.51
C LYS A 132 14.67 9.13 2.65
N ASN A 133 13.76 8.22 2.33
CA ASN A 133 12.86 7.61 3.32
C ASN A 133 12.68 6.12 3.07
N SER A 134 12.36 5.38 4.14
CA SER A 134 11.91 3.99 4.05
C SER A 134 10.44 3.92 4.46
N TYR A 135 9.61 3.34 3.61
CA TYR A 135 8.20 3.12 3.89
C TYR A 135 7.96 1.65 4.23
N TYR A 136 7.28 1.41 5.35
CA TYR A 136 6.97 0.08 5.85
C TYR A 136 5.54 -0.26 5.49
N ILE A 137 5.37 -1.04 4.43
CA ILE A 137 4.07 -1.28 3.80
C ILE A 137 3.54 -2.64 4.24
N PRO A 138 2.33 -2.72 4.86
CA PRO A 138 1.67 -3.97 5.20
C PRO A 138 1.27 -4.73 3.94
N VAL A 139 1.62 -6.02 3.88
CA VAL A 139 1.35 -6.87 2.72
C VAL A 139 0.75 -8.18 3.17
N VAL A 140 -0.28 -8.63 2.45
CA VAL A 140 -0.97 -9.90 2.65
C VAL A 140 -0.76 -10.79 1.44
N PHE A 141 -0.31 -12.00 1.69
CA PHE A 141 -0.01 -13.02 0.69
C PHE A 141 -1.06 -14.14 0.80
N PHE A 142 -1.62 -14.51 -0.33
CA PHE A 142 -2.65 -15.55 -0.41
C PHE A 142 -2.13 -16.77 -1.13
N LYS A 143 -2.64 -17.96 -0.78
CA LYS A 143 -2.43 -19.24 -1.51
C LYS A 143 -0.96 -19.49 -1.88
N GLY A 144 -0.64 -19.47 -3.19
CA GLY A 144 0.70 -19.66 -3.72
C GLY A 144 1.72 -18.65 -3.20
N GLY A 145 1.35 -17.37 -3.14
CA GLY A 145 2.18 -16.31 -2.58
C GLY A 145 2.52 -16.55 -1.10
N SER A 146 1.56 -17.03 -0.31
CA SER A 146 1.80 -17.41 1.09
C SER A 146 2.83 -18.55 1.20
N ARG A 147 2.77 -19.57 0.33
CA ARG A 147 3.76 -20.66 0.30
C ARG A 147 5.16 -20.18 -0.06
N VAL A 148 5.26 -19.19 -0.96
CA VAL A 148 6.55 -18.60 -1.36
C VAL A 148 7.23 -17.90 -0.19
N VAL A 149 6.46 -17.17 0.64
CA VAL A 149 7.02 -16.32 1.69
C VAL A 149 7.05 -16.94 3.08
N CYS A 150 6.35 -18.06 3.34
CA CYS A 150 6.18 -18.61 4.70
C CYS A 150 7.49 -18.85 5.45
N ASN A 151 8.57 -19.19 4.74
CA ASN A 151 9.91 -19.43 5.28
C ASN A 151 10.88 -18.27 5.02
N ALA A 152 10.41 -17.15 4.44
CA ALA A 152 11.26 -16.01 4.14
C ALA A 152 11.71 -15.31 5.42
N LYS A 153 13.00 -15.00 5.49
CA LYS A 153 13.63 -14.31 6.66
C LYS A 153 13.56 -12.80 6.47
N LYS A 154 13.68 -12.07 7.59
CA LYS A 154 13.91 -10.62 7.53
C LYS A 154 15.17 -10.34 6.69
N GLY A 155 15.10 -9.29 5.86
CA GLY A 155 16.17 -8.93 4.93
C GLY A 155 16.07 -9.62 3.57
N THR A 156 15.14 -10.59 3.38
CA THR A 156 14.91 -11.17 2.06
C THR A 156 14.34 -10.12 1.12
N GLU A 157 14.96 -9.93 -0.04
CA GLU A 157 14.45 -9.06 -1.09
C GLU A 157 13.27 -9.72 -1.80
N ILE A 158 12.22 -8.93 -2.04
CA ILE A 158 10.96 -9.40 -2.58
C ILE A 158 10.37 -8.40 -3.57
N SER A 159 9.80 -8.92 -4.64
CA SER A 159 8.96 -8.15 -5.58
C SER A 159 7.53 -8.68 -5.52
N VAL A 160 6.57 -7.77 -5.40
CA VAL A 160 5.15 -8.12 -5.36
C VAL A 160 4.35 -7.22 -6.29
N THR A 161 3.32 -7.80 -6.90
CA THR A 161 2.26 -7.07 -7.57
C THR A 161 0.93 -7.42 -6.89
N GLY A 162 0.04 -6.46 -6.75
CA GLY A 162 -1.23 -6.65 -6.08
C GLY A 162 -2.11 -5.41 -6.17
N MET A 163 -3.03 -5.29 -5.23
CA MET A 163 -3.91 -4.13 -5.11
C MET A 163 -3.85 -3.56 -3.69
N LEU A 164 -4.04 -2.25 -3.56
CA LEU A 164 -4.23 -1.59 -2.27
C LEU A 164 -5.67 -1.81 -1.83
N THR A 165 -5.86 -2.40 -0.66
CA THR A 165 -7.18 -2.69 -0.12
C THR A 165 -7.46 -1.88 1.11
N SER A 166 -8.70 -1.42 1.26
CA SER A 166 -9.20 -0.79 2.48
C SER A 166 -10.13 -1.74 3.22
N ARG A 167 -10.06 -1.71 4.56
CA ARG A 167 -10.99 -2.42 5.43
C ARG A 167 -11.40 -1.52 6.56
N HIS A 168 -12.70 -1.38 6.72
CA HIS A 168 -13.28 -0.76 7.90
C HIS A 168 -13.31 -1.77 9.03
N TYR A 169 -12.68 -1.43 10.16
CA TYR A 169 -12.56 -2.30 11.32
C TYR A 169 -13.28 -1.66 12.52
N LYS A 170 -14.20 -2.41 13.12
CA LYS A 170 -14.86 -2.05 14.38
C LYS A 170 -14.46 -3.07 15.44
N LYS A 171 -13.93 -2.59 16.56
CA LYS A 171 -13.67 -3.42 17.74
C LYS A 171 -14.80 -3.16 18.75
N HIS A 172 -15.41 -4.22 19.21
CA HIS A 172 -16.44 -4.20 20.24
C HIS A 172 -15.85 -4.62 21.58
N ASP A 173 -16.42 -4.11 22.67
CA ASP A 173 -16.17 -4.61 24.02
C ASP A 173 -16.99 -5.89 24.32
N GLU A 174 -16.92 -6.37 25.58
CA GLU A 174 -17.66 -7.54 26.01
C GLU A 174 -19.20 -7.33 26.03
N ASN A 175 -19.65 -6.07 26.03
CA ASN A 175 -21.05 -5.68 25.99
C ASN A 175 -21.58 -5.47 24.58
N GLY A 176 -20.70 -5.52 23.56
CA GLY A 176 -21.06 -5.29 22.17
C GLY A 176 -20.96 -3.82 21.72
N ASP A 177 -20.49 -2.90 22.58
CA ASP A 177 -20.30 -1.50 22.24
C ASP A 177 -19.02 -1.27 21.41
N VAL A 178 -19.07 -0.36 20.44
CA VAL A 178 -17.91 -0.04 19.58
C VAL A 178 -16.89 0.76 20.38
N ILE A 179 -15.75 0.12 20.73
CA ILE A 179 -14.64 0.77 21.44
C ILE A 179 -13.68 1.48 20.49
N THR A 180 -13.53 0.96 19.28
CA THR A 180 -12.59 1.50 18.29
C THR A 180 -13.10 1.25 16.89
N GLU A 181 -13.08 2.28 16.08
CA GLU A 181 -13.40 2.22 14.67
C GLU A 181 -12.21 2.79 13.87
N ALA A 182 -11.71 2.07 12.89
CA ALA A 182 -10.56 2.51 12.12
C ALA A 182 -10.52 1.88 10.73
N ASP A 183 -10.07 2.65 9.76
CA ASP A 183 -9.73 2.12 8.46
C ASP A 183 -8.31 1.56 8.48
N THR A 184 -8.15 0.38 7.93
CA THR A 184 -6.86 -0.27 7.75
C THR A 184 -6.60 -0.49 6.27
N TYR A 185 -5.34 -0.32 5.87
CA TYR A 185 -4.90 -0.47 4.50
C TYR A 185 -3.80 -1.52 4.42
N GLU A 186 -3.90 -2.41 3.44
CA GLU A 186 -2.90 -3.45 3.19
C GLU A 186 -2.82 -3.77 1.70
N ILE A 187 -1.66 -4.24 1.23
CA ILE A 187 -1.51 -4.72 -0.13
C ILE A 187 -1.92 -6.18 -0.20
N ALA A 188 -2.99 -6.47 -0.93
CA ALA A 188 -3.40 -7.83 -1.28
C ALA A 188 -2.62 -8.29 -2.51
N THR A 189 -1.70 -9.25 -2.35
CA THR A 189 -0.81 -9.67 -3.45
C THR A 189 -1.49 -10.64 -4.41
N SER A 190 -1.22 -10.47 -5.71
CA SER A 190 -1.55 -11.41 -6.78
C SER A 190 -0.33 -12.18 -7.28
N ILE A 191 0.82 -11.50 -7.37
CA ILE A 191 2.08 -12.07 -7.85
C ILE A 191 3.17 -11.79 -6.82
N VAL A 192 4.01 -12.79 -6.56
CA VAL A 192 5.10 -12.71 -5.58
C VAL A 192 6.33 -13.39 -6.12
N PHE A 193 7.46 -12.69 -6.09
CA PHE A 193 8.78 -13.23 -6.39
C PHE A 193 9.74 -12.93 -5.25
N LEU A 194 10.47 -13.95 -4.77
CA LEU A 194 11.65 -13.75 -3.94
C LEU A 194 12.84 -13.56 -4.86
N GLU A 195 13.54 -12.44 -4.73
CA GLU A 195 14.79 -12.23 -5.44
C GLU A 195 15.83 -13.21 -4.86
N LYS A 196 16.50 -13.96 -5.71
CA LYS A 196 17.63 -14.80 -5.26
C LYS A 196 18.70 -13.88 -4.70
N TRP A 197 19.12 -14.13 -3.48
CA TRP A 197 20.28 -13.49 -2.89
C TRP A 197 21.48 -13.74 -3.82
N ARG A 198 21.86 -12.74 -4.61
CA ARG A 198 23.12 -12.81 -5.33
C ARG A 198 24.19 -12.68 -4.25
N GLU A 199 24.98 -13.72 -4.05
CA GLU A 199 26.22 -13.67 -3.30
C GLU A 199 27.13 -12.62 -3.96
N LYS A 200 26.93 -11.36 -3.61
CA LYS A 200 27.91 -10.33 -3.85
C LYS A 200 28.96 -10.52 -2.77
N ASN A 201 29.98 -11.31 -3.04
CA ASN A 201 31.28 -11.30 -2.35
C ASN A 201 32.05 -12.63 -2.50
N ALA A 202 31.87 -13.40 -3.58
CA ALA A 202 32.78 -14.52 -3.88
C ALA A 202 33.98 -14.11 -4.76
N ASP A 203 33.92 -12.97 -5.46
CA ASP A 203 34.94 -12.62 -6.46
C ASP A 203 35.97 -11.58 -6.02
N GLN A 204 35.92 -11.05 -4.79
CA GLN A 204 36.91 -10.13 -4.29
C GLN A 204 37.98 -10.77 -3.33
N ALA A 205 37.86 -12.06 -3.09
CA ALA A 205 38.84 -12.78 -2.23
C ALA A 205 39.95 -13.49 -3.01
N SER A 206 39.97 -13.42 -4.34
CA SER A 206 40.98 -14.13 -5.19
C SER A 206 42.04 -13.22 -5.80
N GLU A 207 42.05 -11.92 -5.55
CA GLU A 207 43.07 -11.00 -6.08
C GLU A 207 44.04 -10.44 -5.03
N ILE A 208 44.12 -11.05 -3.86
CA ILE A 208 45.22 -10.76 -2.90
C ILE A 208 45.97 -12.04 -2.64
N LYS A 209 46.83 -12.38 -3.60
CA LYS A 209 48.03 -13.22 -3.39
C LYS A 209 49.16 -12.71 -4.26
#